data_87f92a443054f2fcab5a6efaf68a3946
#
_entry.id   87f92a443054f2fcab5a6efaf68a3946
#
_cell.length_a   1.000
_cell.length_b   1.000
_cell.length_c   1.000
_cell.angle_alpha   90.00
_cell.angle_beta   90.00
_cell.angle_gamma   90.00
#
_symmetry.space_group_name_H-M   'P 1'
#
loop_
_entity.id
_entity.type
_entity.pdbx_description
1 polymer ?
#
loop_
_entity_poly.entity_id
_entity_poly.type
_entity_poly.pdbx_seq_one_letter_code
_entity_poly.pdbx_strand_id
1 'polypeptide(L)'
;MDMKRFWLCCLLLLLLALPALCQAEGTPVSLNDMIKTDSERIELRFLDSKNNAKTDATLLLCYGKERLEVLVVDGGLANSRCYMELLNLRKDLLSALNLSDQAKNKDYQLHLTLVATHSHKDHIAALYSEIIPCKFFTIDALYMPPATALVTDNTYDDSKNGDAIHRVRLLSTMRDSAPNAPVYTLDYAQALIFPLACGQATLYAPIQDYGVGDTLTYIKNVYYPGQADKDIRADLPVAVVNANSMWLRVELGDKSVLFTGDIMKKKSDREDEPMDRMIAHYGAETLRSDIVKYPHHGISRNPAAKPVSQLLLKEGGVAVLTTKGAREKAGQMLAIYDAAFVTTEDGTQIFTMTAESVTQP
;
A
#
# COMPACT_ATOMS: atom_id res chain seq x y z
N MET A 1 54.47 46.12 -2.30
CA MET A 1 53.46 45.06 -2.61
C MET A 1 52.43 45.70 -3.51
N ASP A 2 52.34 45.26 -4.71
CA ASP A 2 51.54 45.88 -5.79
C ASP A 2 50.02 45.81 -5.48
N MET A 3 49.41 46.99 -5.40
CA MET A 3 48.01 47.16 -5.03
C MET A 3 47.05 46.30 -5.91
N LYS A 4 47.46 46.05 -7.16
CA LYS A 4 46.71 45.14 -8.07
C LYS A 4 46.74 43.66 -7.64
N ARG A 5 47.85 43.22 -7.02
CA ARG A 5 47.94 41.84 -6.49
C ARG A 5 47.16 41.67 -5.19
N PHE A 6 47.03 42.71 -4.37
CA PHE A 6 46.20 42.68 -3.17
C PHE A 6 44.71 42.56 -3.51
N TRP A 7 44.22 43.31 -4.49
CA TRP A 7 42.85 43.23 -4.95
C TRP A 7 42.51 41.88 -5.62
N LEU A 8 43.49 41.30 -6.35
CA LEU A 8 43.29 39.97 -6.96
C LEU A 8 43.19 38.85 -5.91
N CYS A 9 43.99 38.91 -4.84
CA CYS A 9 43.92 37.98 -3.72
C CYS A 9 42.61 38.14 -2.91
N CYS A 10 42.14 39.37 -2.70
CA CYS A 10 40.85 39.60 -2.02
C CYS A 10 39.67 39.12 -2.87
N LEU A 11 39.73 39.30 -4.21
CA LEU A 11 38.68 38.77 -5.12
C LEU A 11 38.69 37.25 -5.19
N LEU A 12 39.87 36.60 -5.19
CA LEU A 12 39.99 35.15 -5.13
C LEU A 12 39.50 34.57 -3.78
N LEU A 13 39.78 35.25 -2.66
CA LEU A 13 39.28 34.88 -1.34
C LEU A 13 37.75 35.04 -1.23
N LEU A 14 37.16 36.09 -1.86
CA LEU A 14 35.72 36.24 -1.94
C LEU A 14 35.06 35.17 -2.84
N LEU A 15 35.71 34.80 -3.95
CA LEU A 15 35.23 33.74 -4.84
C LEU A 15 35.38 32.34 -4.22
N LEU A 16 36.33 32.13 -3.31
CA LEU A 16 36.46 30.87 -2.55
C LEU A 16 35.53 30.81 -1.33
N ALA A 17 35.03 31.96 -0.85
CA ALA A 17 34.03 32.02 0.22
C ALA A 17 32.55 31.90 -0.28
N LEU A 18 32.30 32.09 -1.58
CA LEU A 18 30.99 31.98 -2.18
C LEU A 18 30.38 30.56 -2.13
N PRO A 19 31.13 29.43 -2.16
CA PRO A 19 30.55 28.13 -1.93
C PRO A 19 30.11 27.86 -0.48
N ALA A 20 30.64 28.66 0.48
CA ALA A 20 30.27 28.50 1.90
C ALA A 20 28.99 29.25 2.30
N LEU A 21 28.41 30.03 1.38
CA LEU A 21 27.11 30.70 1.52
C LEU A 21 25.99 30.03 0.75
N CYS A 22 26.23 28.91 0.05
CA CYS A 22 25.20 27.93 -0.15
C CYS A 22 24.88 27.35 1.25
N GLN A 23 23.86 27.89 1.90
CA GLN A 23 23.25 27.27 3.06
C GLN A 23 23.08 25.81 2.67
N ALA A 24 23.79 24.90 3.33
CA ALA A 24 23.43 23.52 3.35
C ALA A 24 21.96 23.53 3.77
N GLU A 25 21.04 23.21 2.86
CA GLU A 25 19.66 22.97 3.23
C GLU A 25 19.75 22.01 4.40
N GLY A 26 19.30 22.42 5.58
CA GLY A 26 19.39 21.62 6.78
C GLY A 26 18.74 20.27 6.49
N THR A 27 19.33 19.20 6.98
CA THR A 27 18.72 17.87 6.83
C THR A 27 17.29 17.96 7.36
N PRO A 28 16.26 17.55 6.59
CA PRO A 28 14.89 17.61 7.05
C PRO A 28 14.71 16.91 8.40
N VAL A 29 13.88 17.46 9.24
CA VAL A 29 13.57 16.90 10.56
C VAL A 29 12.47 15.87 10.39
N SER A 30 12.74 14.63 10.79
CA SER A 30 11.75 13.57 10.81
C SER A 30 10.77 13.78 11.97
N LEU A 31 9.50 14.03 11.65
CA LEU A 31 8.43 14.07 12.66
C LEU A 31 8.24 12.71 13.32
N ASN A 32 8.50 11.64 12.60
CA ASN A 32 8.36 10.26 13.08
C ASN A 32 9.26 10.00 14.30
N ASP A 33 10.50 10.52 14.29
CA ASP A 33 11.48 10.32 15.36
C ASP A 33 11.17 11.16 16.61
N MET A 34 10.32 12.18 16.48
CA MET A 34 9.88 13.02 17.58
C MET A 34 8.71 12.42 18.37
N ILE A 35 8.02 11.42 17.79
CA ILE A 35 6.85 10.78 18.42
C ILE A 35 7.26 9.48 19.08
N LYS A 36 7.18 9.45 20.40
CA LYS A 36 7.51 8.29 21.24
C LYS A 36 6.34 7.95 22.15
N THR A 37 6.19 6.69 22.49
CA THR A 37 5.13 6.23 23.41
C THR A 37 5.60 5.06 24.27
N ASP A 38 5.15 5.01 25.51
CA ASP A 38 5.35 3.86 26.38
C ASP A 38 4.35 2.72 26.08
N SER A 39 3.28 3.03 25.33
CA SER A 39 2.23 2.08 24.96
C SER A 39 2.28 1.78 23.46
N GLU A 40 2.93 0.69 23.10
CA GLU A 40 3.03 0.23 21.72
C GLU A 40 1.65 -0.14 21.17
N ARG A 41 1.33 0.40 20.00
CA ARG A 41 0.08 0.12 19.32
C ARG A 41 0.19 0.42 17.81
N ILE A 42 -0.66 -0.23 17.04
CA ILE A 42 -0.86 0.06 15.63
C ILE A 42 -2.28 0.60 15.45
N GLU A 43 -2.40 1.79 14.91
CA GLU A 43 -3.66 2.35 14.47
C GLU A 43 -3.83 2.12 12.96
N LEU A 44 -4.93 1.48 12.59
CA LEU A 44 -5.27 1.14 11.22
C LEU A 44 -6.41 2.04 10.78
N ARG A 45 -6.23 2.77 9.68
CA ARG A 45 -7.27 3.62 9.07
C ARG A 45 -7.56 3.12 7.66
N PHE A 46 -8.63 2.33 7.49
CA PHE A 46 -9.16 1.99 6.18
C PHE A 46 -9.99 3.16 5.68
N LEU A 47 -9.47 3.87 4.68
CA LEU A 47 -10.02 5.16 4.27
C LEU A 47 -11.26 4.99 3.41
N ASP A 48 -12.28 5.82 3.63
CA ASP A 48 -13.45 5.84 2.79
C ASP A 48 -13.13 6.40 1.40
N SER A 49 -13.86 5.92 0.39
CA SER A 49 -13.70 6.35 -0.99
C SER A 49 -14.49 7.62 -1.34
N LYS A 50 -15.24 8.20 -0.39
CA LYS A 50 -16.19 9.31 -0.57
C LYS A 50 -17.12 9.14 -1.78
N ASN A 51 -16.65 9.50 -2.97
CA ASN A 51 -17.47 9.51 -4.19
C ASN A 51 -17.04 8.47 -5.22
N ASN A 52 -15.93 7.76 -4.98
CA ASN A 52 -15.40 6.76 -5.90
C ASN A 52 -15.75 5.37 -5.41
N ALA A 53 -16.48 4.63 -6.22
CA ALA A 53 -17.01 3.31 -5.84
C ALA A 53 -15.92 2.25 -5.59
N LYS A 54 -14.68 2.51 -5.99
CA LYS A 54 -13.57 1.56 -5.87
C LYS A 54 -12.29 2.35 -5.65
N THR A 55 -11.72 2.26 -4.47
CA THR A 55 -10.40 2.80 -4.16
C THR A 55 -9.92 2.17 -2.86
N ASP A 56 -8.69 1.71 -2.85
CA ASP A 56 -8.07 1.16 -1.65
C ASP A 56 -6.95 2.06 -1.18
N ALA A 57 -7.06 2.50 0.05
CA ALA A 57 -5.99 3.17 0.75
C ALA A 57 -6.11 2.89 2.24
N THR A 58 -5.04 2.45 2.86
CA THR A 58 -4.99 2.23 4.31
C THR A 58 -3.72 2.85 4.87
N LEU A 59 -3.87 3.56 5.98
CA LEU A 59 -2.76 4.04 6.78
C LEU A 59 -2.58 3.14 8.00
N LEU A 60 -1.34 2.72 8.25
CA LEU A 60 -0.93 2.07 9.48
C LEU A 60 0.02 2.99 10.22
N LEU A 61 -0.34 3.37 11.43
CA LEU A 61 0.43 4.21 12.32
C LEU A 61 0.99 3.33 13.43
N CYS A 62 2.25 2.92 13.30
CA CYS A 62 2.92 2.04 14.25
C CYS A 62 3.63 2.89 15.31
N TYR A 63 2.97 3.07 16.45
CA TYR A 63 3.50 3.83 17.59
C TYR A 63 4.43 2.96 18.42
N GLY A 64 5.72 3.17 18.28
CA GLY A 64 6.76 2.47 19.02
C GLY A 64 7.38 3.34 20.13
N LYS A 65 8.22 2.70 20.97
CA LYS A 65 8.92 3.38 22.07
C LYS A 65 9.88 4.46 21.58
N GLU A 66 10.52 4.24 20.46
CA GLU A 66 11.57 5.14 19.94
C GLU A 66 11.06 6.10 18.87
N ARG A 67 10.04 5.69 18.10
CA ARG A 67 9.50 6.46 16.98
C ARG A 67 8.10 6.02 16.58
N LEU A 68 7.44 6.86 15.80
CA LEU A 68 6.30 6.48 14.97
C LEU A 68 6.83 5.93 13.64
N GLU A 69 6.18 4.93 13.08
CA GLU A 69 6.36 4.55 11.67
C GLU A 69 5.01 4.60 10.96
N VAL A 70 5.00 5.13 9.73
CA VAL A 70 3.78 5.30 8.94
C VAL A 70 3.90 4.48 7.67
N LEU A 71 3.07 3.44 7.55
CA LEU A 71 2.93 2.68 6.33
C LEU A 71 1.68 3.13 5.58
N VAL A 72 1.83 3.32 4.26
CA VAL A 72 0.72 3.55 3.34
C VAL A 72 0.56 2.28 2.51
N VAL A 73 -0.51 1.53 2.76
CA VAL A 73 -0.87 0.35 1.96
C VAL A 73 -1.87 0.78 0.91
N ASP A 74 -1.43 0.74 -0.33
CA ASP A 74 -2.09 1.36 -1.47
C ASP A 74 -2.39 2.85 -1.21
N GLY A 75 -2.55 3.64 -2.21
CA GLY A 75 -2.77 5.08 -2.03
C GLY A 75 -4.14 5.54 -2.53
N GLY A 76 -4.83 4.63 -3.21
CA GLY A 76 -6.08 4.94 -3.87
C GLY A 76 -5.93 5.74 -5.17
N LEU A 77 -7.05 6.26 -5.65
CA LEU A 77 -7.11 7.16 -6.79
C LEU A 77 -6.50 8.53 -6.46
N ALA A 78 -6.04 9.24 -7.48
CA ALA A 78 -5.71 10.66 -7.37
C ALA A 78 -6.94 11.47 -6.88
N ASN A 79 -6.69 12.50 -6.09
CA ASN A 79 -7.70 13.28 -5.35
C ASN A 79 -8.51 12.43 -4.35
N SER A 80 -7.95 11.28 -3.94
CA SER A 80 -8.52 10.45 -2.90
C SER A 80 -8.26 11.04 -1.50
N ARG A 81 -8.86 10.41 -0.51
CA ARG A 81 -8.71 10.85 0.88
C ARG A 81 -7.29 10.66 1.43
N CYS A 82 -6.53 9.71 0.90
CA CYS A 82 -5.22 9.31 1.43
C CYS A 82 -4.24 10.48 1.58
N TYR A 83 -4.05 11.26 0.53
CA TYR A 83 -3.17 12.43 0.56
C TYR A 83 -3.60 13.45 1.62
N MET A 84 -4.90 13.74 1.72
CA MET A 84 -5.43 14.68 2.71
C MET A 84 -5.30 14.16 4.14
N GLU A 85 -5.52 12.86 4.36
CA GLU A 85 -5.31 12.24 5.69
C GLU A 85 -3.86 12.29 6.13
N LEU A 86 -2.90 12.09 5.22
CA LEU A 86 -1.48 12.26 5.52
C LEU A 86 -1.11 13.70 5.87
N LEU A 87 -1.68 14.70 5.16
CA LEU A 87 -1.48 16.10 5.51
C LEU A 87 -2.10 16.46 6.86
N ASN A 88 -3.29 15.94 7.16
CA ASN A 88 -3.94 16.11 8.46
C ASN A 88 -3.11 15.45 9.57
N LEU A 89 -2.67 14.20 9.37
CA LEU A 89 -1.79 13.52 10.30
C LEU A 89 -0.54 14.35 10.61
N ARG A 90 0.15 14.84 9.58
CA ARG A 90 1.32 15.72 9.78
C ARG A 90 0.99 16.95 10.62
N LYS A 91 -0.14 17.60 10.33
CA LYS A 91 -0.61 18.78 11.09
C LYS A 91 -0.88 18.43 12.55
N ASP A 92 -1.53 17.30 12.80
CA ASP A 92 -1.87 16.84 14.15
C ASP A 92 -0.60 16.50 14.95
N LEU A 93 0.39 15.87 14.31
CA LEU A 93 1.69 15.59 14.94
C LEU A 93 2.44 16.89 15.29
N LEU A 94 2.48 17.87 14.39
CA LEU A 94 3.04 19.19 14.68
C LEU A 94 2.32 19.88 15.85
N SER A 95 1.00 19.76 15.91
CA SER A 95 0.22 20.30 17.01
C SER A 95 0.54 19.62 18.33
N ALA A 96 0.62 18.29 18.34
CA ALA A 96 0.97 17.50 19.52
C ALA A 96 2.40 17.81 20.04
N LEU A 97 3.30 18.22 19.15
CA LEU A 97 4.67 18.62 19.47
C LEU A 97 4.79 20.13 19.83
N ASN A 98 3.71 20.89 19.86
CA ASN A 98 3.69 22.35 20.01
C ASN A 98 4.45 23.12 18.90
N LEU A 99 4.43 22.56 17.68
CA LEU A 99 5.09 23.09 16.47
C LEU A 99 4.06 23.51 15.40
N SER A 100 2.85 23.95 15.81
CA SER A 100 1.78 24.31 14.86
C SER A 100 2.14 25.48 13.93
N ASP A 101 3.03 26.38 14.37
CA ASP A 101 3.60 27.47 13.56
C ASP A 101 4.49 26.94 12.41
N GLN A 102 5.02 25.70 12.51
CA GLN A 102 5.82 25.04 11.50
C GLN A 102 4.99 24.32 10.41
N ALA A 103 3.66 24.47 10.38
CA ALA A 103 2.79 23.76 9.45
C ALA A 103 3.14 23.98 7.96
N LYS A 104 3.70 25.15 7.62
CA LYS A 104 4.15 25.48 6.26
C LYS A 104 5.63 25.19 6.01
N ASN A 105 6.38 24.83 7.05
CA ASN A 105 7.81 24.56 6.96
C ASN A 105 8.03 23.15 6.40
N LYS A 106 8.74 23.07 5.27
CA LYS A 106 9.04 21.81 4.57
C LYS A 106 10.19 21.02 5.21
N ASP A 107 10.90 21.63 6.16
CA ASP A 107 11.96 20.95 6.88
C ASP A 107 11.41 19.92 7.88
N TYR A 108 10.16 20.06 8.33
CA TYR A 108 9.47 19.07 9.17
C TYR A 108 8.70 18.10 8.28
N GLN A 109 9.26 16.92 8.05
CA GLN A 109 8.70 15.94 7.12
C GLN A 109 8.12 14.72 7.84
N LEU A 110 7.03 14.18 7.28
CA LEU A 110 6.49 12.88 7.66
C LEU A 110 7.14 11.82 6.79
N HIS A 111 7.76 10.84 7.42
CA HIS A 111 8.42 9.71 6.78
C HIS A 111 7.42 8.59 6.50
N LEU A 112 7.44 8.06 5.29
CA LEU A 112 6.45 7.09 4.80
C LEU A 112 7.12 5.87 4.20
N THR A 113 6.70 4.69 4.64
CA THR A 113 6.94 3.41 3.94
C THR A 113 5.72 3.11 3.07
N LEU A 114 5.92 2.89 1.77
CA LEU A 114 4.86 2.62 0.81
C LEU A 114 4.80 1.14 0.48
N VAL A 115 3.60 0.57 0.45
CA VAL A 115 3.33 -0.80 0.01
C VAL A 115 2.26 -0.75 -1.07
N ALA A 116 2.63 -1.10 -2.30
CA ALA A 116 1.68 -1.26 -3.40
C ALA A 116 1.33 -2.74 -3.55
N THR A 117 0.10 -3.13 -3.27
CA THR A 117 -0.32 -4.53 -3.40
C THR A 117 -0.31 -5.01 -4.84
N HIS A 118 -0.65 -4.13 -5.79
CA HIS A 118 -0.56 -4.34 -7.23
C HIS A 118 -0.65 -2.98 -7.97
N SER A 119 -0.58 -2.98 -9.30
CA SER A 119 -0.39 -1.75 -10.08
C SER A 119 -1.66 -1.10 -10.64
N HIS A 120 -2.86 -1.50 -10.22
CA HIS A 120 -4.08 -0.85 -10.67
C HIS A 120 -4.17 0.61 -10.21
N LYS A 121 -4.82 1.42 -11.05
CA LYS A 121 -4.97 2.86 -10.84
C LYS A 121 -5.64 3.21 -9.52
N ASP A 122 -6.67 2.47 -9.14
CA ASP A 122 -7.45 2.67 -7.92
C ASP A 122 -6.73 2.24 -6.63
N HIS A 123 -5.51 1.74 -6.76
CA HIS A 123 -4.59 1.43 -5.65
C HIS A 123 -3.39 2.38 -5.59
N ILE A 124 -2.79 2.76 -6.72
CA ILE A 124 -1.49 3.45 -6.69
C ILE A 124 -1.49 4.86 -7.28
N ALA A 125 -2.63 5.36 -7.81
CA ALA A 125 -2.61 6.65 -8.49
C ALA A 125 -2.21 7.82 -7.59
N ALA A 126 -2.70 7.88 -6.36
CA ALA A 126 -2.33 8.94 -5.43
C ALA A 126 -0.86 8.85 -4.99
N LEU A 127 -0.27 7.64 -4.97
CA LEU A 127 1.15 7.49 -4.63
C LEU A 127 2.02 8.31 -5.58
N TYR A 128 1.86 8.12 -6.90
CA TYR A 128 2.73 8.80 -7.87
C TYR A 128 2.29 10.22 -8.22
N SER A 129 0.99 10.56 -8.07
CA SER A 129 0.51 11.89 -8.46
C SER A 129 0.53 12.93 -7.34
N GLU A 130 0.49 12.50 -6.08
CA GLU A 130 0.27 13.38 -4.93
C GLU A 130 1.26 13.13 -3.79
N ILE A 131 1.42 11.87 -3.36
CA ILE A 131 2.14 11.53 -2.12
C ILE A 131 3.66 11.64 -2.33
N ILE A 132 4.22 10.91 -3.30
CA ILE A 132 5.67 10.88 -3.54
C ILE A 132 6.22 12.27 -3.93
N PRO A 133 5.56 13.07 -4.80
CA PRO A 133 6.08 14.40 -5.15
C PRO A 133 5.85 15.47 -4.06
N CYS A 134 5.16 15.14 -2.98
CA CYS A 134 4.85 16.11 -1.93
C CYS A 134 6.08 16.41 -1.04
N LYS A 135 6.47 17.69 -0.96
CA LYS A 135 7.64 18.13 -0.18
C LYS A 135 7.47 18.06 1.34
N PHE A 136 6.29 17.71 1.84
CA PHE A 136 6.05 17.48 3.27
C PHE A 136 6.27 16.04 3.69
N PHE A 137 6.56 15.15 2.73
CA PHE A 137 6.80 13.75 2.96
C PHE A 137 8.19 13.34 2.50
N THR A 138 8.81 12.43 3.23
CA THR A 138 9.99 11.67 2.82
C THR A 138 9.55 10.23 2.61
N ILE A 139 9.94 9.64 1.49
CA ILE A 139 9.69 8.23 1.22
C ILE A 139 10.91 7.43 1.69
N ASP A 140 10.70 6.54 2.65
CA ASP A 140 11.75 5.69 3.21
C ASP A 140 11.95 4.43 2.35
N ALA A 141 10.87 3.85 1.83
CA ALA A 141 10.91 2.68 0.95
C ALA A 141 9.60 2.53 0.16
N LEU A 142 9.68 1.85 -0.98
CA LEU A 142 8.52 1.34 -1.72
C LEU A 142 8.65 -0.18 -1.87
N TYR A 143 7.63 -0.92 -1.44
CA TYR A 143 7.48 -2.36 -1.68
C TYR A 143 6.39 -2.60 -2.71
N MET A 144 6.65 -3.48 -3.69
CA MET A 144 5.70 -3.81 -4.74
C MET A 144 5.90 -5.23 -5.28
N PRO A 145 4.85 -5.86 -5.87
CA PRO A 145 4.98 -7.19 -6.45
C PRO A 145 5.89 -7.17 -7.69
N PRO A 146 6.38 -8.33 -8.13
CA PRO A 146 7.10 -8.47 -9.39
C PRO A 146 6.22 -8.01 -10.57
N ALA A 147 6.86 -7.53 -11.64
CA ALA A 147 6.14 -7.23 -12.87
C ALA A 147 5.70 -8.54 -13.53
N THR A 148 4.44 -8.64 -13.92
CA THR A 148 4.01 -9.74 -14.78
C THR A 148 4.48 -9.52 -16.21
N ALA A 149 4.89 -10.59 -16.89
CA ALA A 149 5.35 -10.52 -18.26
C ALA A 149 4.26 -10.00 -19.23
N LEU A 150 2.99 -10.29 -18.93
CA LEU A 150 1.86 -9.80 -19.75
C LEU A 150 1.80 -8.27 -19.83
N VAL A 151 2.13 -7.58 -18.73
CA VAL A 151 2.12 -6.11 -18.66
C VAL A 151 3.29 -5.50 -19.45
N THR A 152 4.35 -6.26 -19.68
CA THR A 152 5.50 -5.85 -20.49
C THR A 152 5.37 -6.23 -21.97
N ASP A 153 4.38 -7.06 -22.31
CA ASP A 153 4.13 -7.51 -23.69
C ASP A 153 3.12 -6.56 -24.37
N ASN A 154 3.55 -5.88 -25.42
CA ASN A 154 2.73 -4.96 -26.21
C ASN A 154 1.59 -5.64 -27.02
N THR A 155 1.41 -6.95 -26.90
CA THR A 155 0.34 -7.68 -27.61
C THR A 155 -1.05 -7.45 -27.02
N TYR A 156 -1.14 -7.01 -25.76
CA TYR A 156 -2.40 -6.75 -25.06
C TYR A 156 -2.68 -5.25 -24.94
N ASP A 157 -3.95 -4.88 -25.10
CA ASP A 157 -4.40 -3.51 -25.00
C ASP A 157 -4.59 -3.13 -23.52
N ASP A 158 -3.59 -2.42 -22.97
CA ASP A 158 -3.61 -1.88 -21.61
C ASP A 158 -4.44 -0.57 -21.48
N SER A 159 -5.17 -0.19 -22.55
CA SER A 159 -5.87 1.10 -22.59
C SER A 159 -7.00 1.24 -21.57
N LYS A 160 -7.62 0.14 -21.12
CA LYS A 160 -8.76 0.17 -20.20
C LYS A 160 -8.39 0.57 -18.79
N ASN A 161 -7.29 0.05 -18.23
CA ASN A 161 -6.88 0.29 -16.85
C ASN A 161 -5.43 0.79 -16.73
N GLY A 162 -4.66 0.71 -17.79
CA GLY A 162 -3.31 1.29 -17.87
C GLY A 162 -2.32 0.74 -16.84
N ASP A 163 -2.38 -0.57 -16.53
CA ASP A 163 -1.58 -1.17 -15.47
C ASP A 163 -0.08 -1.01 -15.66
N ALA A 164 0.42 -1.25 -16.89
CA ALA A 164 1.81 -0.99 -17.24
C ALA A 164 2.15 0.49 -17.07
N ILE A 165 1.29 1.37 -17.53
CA ILE A 165 1.45 2.83 -17.44
C ILE A 165 1.50 3.29 -15.98
N HIS A 166 0.64 2.76 -15.10
CA HIS A 166 0.62 3.17 -13.69
C HIS A 166 1.84 2.68 -12.94
N ARG A 167 2.30 1.45 -13.20
CA ARG A 167 3.56 0.93 -12.68
C ARG A 167 4.76 1.77 -13.13
N VAL A 168 4.85 2.09 -14.41
CA VAL A 168 5.92 2.93 -14.98
C VAL A 168 5.89 4.33 -14.37
N ARG A 169 4.72 4.94 -14.22
CA ARG A 169 4.57 6.25 -13.56
C ARG A 169 5.04 6.21 -12.11
N LEU A 170 4.65 5.19 -11.35
CA LEU A 170 5.08 5.03 -9.95
C LEU A 170 6.61 4.96 -9.86
N LEU A 171 7.24 4.09 -10.64
CA LEU A 171 8.69 3.92 -10.65
C LEU A 171 9.42 5.17 -11.14
N SER A 172 8.89 5.85 -12.17
CA SER A 172 9.45 7.12 -12.67
C SER A 172 9.36 8.21 -11.60
N THR A 173 8.22 8.33 -10.92
CA THR A 173 8.05 9.32 -9.85
C THR A 173 8.97 9.03 -8.66
N MET A 174 9.17 7.76 -8.28
CA MET A 174 10.15 7.37 -7.26
C MET A 174 11.55 7.84 -7.66
N ARG A 175 12.01 7.52 -8.88
CA ARG A 175 13.32 7.94 -9.38
C ARG A 175 13.49 9.47 -9.36
N ASP A 176 12.45 10.21 -9.76
CA ASP A 176 12.55 11.66 -9.98
C ASP A 176 12.31 12.47 -8.68
N SER A 177 11.51 11.97 -7.74
CA SER A 177 11.11 12.71 -6.52
C SER A 177 11.66 12.11 -5.22
N ALA A 178 12.03 10.83 -5.21
CA ALA A 178 12.58 10.13 -4.05
C ALA A 178 13.77 9.22 -4.45
N PRO A 179 14.83 9.77 -5.10
CA PRO A 179 15.89 8.96 -5.72
C PRO A 179 16.72 8.14 -4.73
N ASN A 180 16.73 8.51 -3.46
CA ASN A 180 17.44 7.80 -2.40
C ASN A 180 16.60 6.71 -1.72
N ALA A 181 15.29 6.67 -1.98
CA ALA A 181 14.41 5.67 -1.39
C ALA A 181 14.52 4.35 -2.17
N PRO A 182 14.82 3.23 -1.50
CA PRO A 182 14.88 1.94 -2.16
C PRO A 182 13.50 1.48 -2.65
N VAL A 183 13.50 0.82 -3.79
CA VAL A 183 12.34 0.10 -4.33
C VAL A 183 12.60 -1.39 -4.23
N TYR A 184 11.81 -2.07 -3.41
CA TYR A 184 11.89 -3.51 -3.21
C TYR A 184 10.83 -4.23 -4.03
N THR A 185 11.26 -5.16 -4.84
CA THR A 185 10.39 -6.07 -5.58
C THR A 185 10.72 -7.50 -5.13
N LEU A 186 9.72 -8.23 -4.62
CA LEU A 186 9.91 -9.60 -4.21
C LEU A 186 9.90 -10.51 -5.46
N ASP A 187 10.68 -11.58 -5.40
CA ASP A 187 10.54 -12.67 -6.37
C ASP A 187 9.27 -13.51 -6.07
N TYR A 188 8.79 -14.24 -7.07
CA TYR A 188 7.63 -15.11 -6.90
C TYR A 188 7.86 -16.15 -5.80
N ALA A 189 6.80 -16.49 -5.08
CA ALA A 189 6.79 -17.44 -3.97
C ALA A 189 7.70 -17.07 -2.78
N GLN A 190 8.18 -15.83 -2.70
CA GLN A 190 9.00 -15.37 -1.57
C GLN A 190 8.14 -14.66 -0.52
N ALA A 191 8.59 -14.74 0.73
CA ALA A 191 8.13 -13.91 1.82
C ALA A 191 9.29 -13.04 2.33
N LEU A 192 8.99 -11.76 2.64
CA LEU A 192 9.95 -10.82 3.21
C LEU A 192 9.41 -10.33 4.54
N ILE A 193 10.16 -10.53 5.61
CA ILE A 193 9.84 -10.04 6.94
C ILE A 193 10.71 -8.82 7.23
N PHE A 194 10.10 -7.76 7.75
CA PHE A 194 10.82 -6.58 8.23
C PHE A 194 10.22 -6.05 9.54
N PRO A 195 11.05 -5.51 10.43
CA PRO A 195 10.58 -4.93 11.67
C PRO A 195 9.85 -3.61 11.43
N LEU A 196 8.89 -3.30 12.31
CA LEU A 196 8.24 -2.00 12.41
C LEU A 196 8.65 -1.30 13.70
N ALA A 197 8.27 -0.04 13.88
CA ALA A 197 8.48 0.69 15.12
C ALA A 197 7.87 -0.04 16.33
N CYS A 198 6.78 -0.79 16.12
CA CYS A 198 6.26 -1.82 17.02
C CYS A 198 5.74 -3.00 16.20
N GLY A 199 6.10 -4.22 16.57
CA GLY A 199 5.71 -5.42 15.84
C GLY A 199 6.52 -5.68 14.58
N GLN A 200 5.93 -6.37 13.62
CA GLN A 200 6.58 -6.73 12.35
C GLN A 200 5.59 -6.76 11.18
N ALA A 201 6.13 -6.64 9.99
CA ALA A 201 5.40 -6.82 8.74
C ALA A 201 5.98 -7.99 7.94
N THR A 202 5.11 -8.76 7.30
CA THR A 202 5.48 -9.82 6.36
C THR A 202 4.78 -9.58 5.03
N LEU A 203 5.57 -9.44 3.97
CA LEU A 203 5.08 -9.39 2.59
C LEU A 203 5.13 -10.79 2.00
N TYR A 204 4.07 -11.20 1.34
CA TYR A 204 3.94 -12.47 0.64
C TYR A 204 3.78 -12.19 -0.85
N ALA A 205 4.78 -12.54 -1.65
CA ALA A 205 4.71 -12.39 -3.10
C ALA A 205 3.69 -13.37 -3.70
N PRO A 206 3.12 -13.07 -4.89
CA PRO A 206 2.37 -14.05 -5.65
C PRO A 206 3.25 -15.28 -5.94
N ILE A 207 2.67 -16.47 -5.94
CA ILE A 207 3.45 -17.72 -6.02
C ILE A 207 4.05 -17.99 -7.40
N GLN A 208 3.52 -17.35 -8.44
CA GLN A 208 3.96 -17.49 -9.83
C GLN A 208 3.47 -16.32 -10.67
N ASP A 209 4.06 -16.11 -11.84
CA ASP A 209 3.52 -15.15 -12.83
C ASP A 209 2.30 -15.74 -13.54
N TYR A 210 1.14 -15.14 -13.31
CA TYR A 210 -0.11 -15.54 -14.00
C TYR A 210 -0.22 -14.96 -15.43
N GLY A 211 0.78 -14.20 -15.87
CA GLY A 211 0.85 -13.57 -17.19
C GLY A 211 1.59 -14.37 -18.27
N VAL A 212 2.02 -15.62 -17.99
CA VAL A 212 2.83 -16.42 -18.92
C VAL A 212 2.32 -17.85 -19.08
N GLY A 213 2.58 -18.45 -20.23
CA GLY A 213 2.45 -19.89 -20.48
C GLY A 213 1.13 -20.50 -20.01
N ASP A 214 1.24 -21.60 -19.29
CA ASP A 214 0.08 -22.38 -18.79
C ASP A 214 -0.73 -21.60 -17.75
N THR A 215 -0.09 -20.73 -16.97
CA THR A 215 -0.79 -19.90 -15.97
C THR A 215 -1.66 -18.84 -16.62
N LEU A 216 -1.21 -18.23 -17.72
CA LEU A 216 -2.03 -17.32 -18.52
C LEU A 216 -3.20 -18.08 -19.17
N THR A 217 -2.93 -19.28 -19.70
CA THR A 217 -3.97 -20.16 -20.26
C THR A 217 -5.00 -20.52 -19.18
N TYR A 218 -4.55 -20.81 -17.96
CA TYR A 218 -5.43 -21.05 -16.81
C TYR A 218 -6.34 -19.84 -16.53
N ILE A 219 -5.78 -18.63 -16.43
CA ILE A 219 -6.57 -17.40 -16.21
C ILE A 219 -7.62 -17.22 -17.31
N LYS A 220 -7.24 -17.39 -18.61
CA LYS A 220 -8.20 -17.34 -19.72
C LYS A 220 -9.35 -18.31 -19.53
N ASN A 221 -9.07 -19.57 -19.24
CA ASN A 221 -10.08 -20.62 -19.12
C ASN A 221 -11.00 -20.44 -17.91
N VAL A 222 -10.47 -19.93 -16.79
CA VAL A 222 -11.25 -19.76 -15.54
C VAL A 222 -12.05 -18.46 -15.56
N TYR A 223 -11.46 -17.37 -16.02
CA TYR A 223 -12.09 -16.05 -15.93
C TYR A 223 -12.89 -15.70 -17.17
N TYR A 224 -12.55 -16.27 -18.32
CA TYR A 224 -13.17 -15.97 -19.62
C TYR A 224 -13.51 -17.24 -20.43
N PRO A 225 -14.24 -18.22 -19.84
CA PRO A 225 -14.48 -19.50 -20.48
C PRO A 225 -15.21 -19.35 -21.83
N GLY A 226 -14.62 -19.91 -22.89
CA GLY A 226 -15.19 -19.91 -24.22
C GLY A 226 -15.15 -18.56 -24.96
N GLN A 227 -14.52 -17.54 -24.41
CA GLN A 227 -14.36 -16.26 -25.08
C GLN A 227 -13.12 -16.26 -25.99
N ALA A 228 -13.21 -15.61 -27.15
CA ALA A 228 -12.07 -15.44 -28.04
C ALA A 228 -11.09 -14.40 -27.48
N ASP A 229 -9.80 -14.54 -27.76
CA ASP A 229 -8.74 -13.63 -27.28
C ASP A 229 -9.01 -12.17 -27.63
N LYS A 230 -9.58 -11.89 -28.80
CA LYS A 230 -9.95 -10.53 -29.23
C LYS A 230 -11.00 -9.87 -28.30
N ASP A 231 -11.88 -10.66 -27.70
CA ASP A 231 -13.00 -10.19 -26.87
C ASP A 231 -12.55 -9.90 -25.43
N ILE A 232 -11.47 -10.56 -24.98
CA ILE A 232 -10.92 -10.41 -23.61
C ILE A 232 -9.62 -9.57 -23.57
N ARG A 233 -9.18 -9.06 -24.70
CA ARG A 233 -7.88 -8.39 -24.88
C ARG A 233 -7.63 -7.26 -23.88
N ALA A 234 -8.66 -6.51 -23.52
CA ALA A 234 -8.57 -5.41 -22.59
C ALA A 234 -8.85 -5.81 -21.12
N ASP A 235 -9.52 -6.93 -20.87
CA ASP A 235 -9.90 -7.37 -19.52
C ASP A 235 -8.91 -8.40 -18.94
N LEU A 236 -8.19 -9.12 -19.79
CA LEU A 236 -7.23 -10.13 -19.39
C LEU A 236 -6.04 -9.57 -18.58
N PRO A 237 -5.41 -8.43 -18.97
CA PRO A 237 -4.37 -7.80 -18.16
C PRO A 237 -4.85 -7.47 -16.75
N VAL A 238 -6.08 -6.97 -16.62
CA VAL A 238 -6.71 -6.67 -15.30
C VAL A 238 -6.79 -7.91 -14.42
N ALA A 239 -7.27 -9.04 -14.97
CA ALA A 239 -7.38 -10.28 -14.22
C ALA A 239 -6.00 -10.84 -13.83
N VAL A 240 -4.99 -10.72 -14.70
CA VAL A 240 -3.63 -11.17 -14.45
C VAL A 240 -2.97 -10.31 -13.35
N VAL A 241 -3.10 -9.00 -13.41
CA VAL A 241 -2.55 -8.10 -12.39
C VAL A 241 -3.18 -8.36 -11.03
N ASN A 242 -4.50 -8.57 -10.97
CA ASN A 242 -5.19 -8.97 -9.73
C ASN A 242 -4.69 -10.31 -9.19
N ALA A 243 -4.51 -11.31 -10.06
CA ALA A 243 -3.98 -12.63 -9.68
C ALA A 243 -2.54 -12.54 -9.13
N ASN A 244 -1.78 -11.52 -9.52
CA ASN A 244 -0.43 -11.23 -9.05
C ASN A 244 -0.40 -10.23 -7.88
N SER A 245 -1.48 -10.07 -7.13
CA SER A 245 -1.49 -9.22 -5.92
C SER A 245 -0.55 -9.77 -4.85
N MET A 246 0.29 -8.91 -4.30
CA MET A 246 1.10 -9.16 -3.12
C MET A 246 0.25 -9.00 -1.87
N TRP A 247 0.45 -9.88 -0.88
CA TRP A 247 -0.23 -9.76 0.42
C TRP A 247 0.72 -9.15 1.45
N LEU A 248 0.15 -8.42 2.38
CA LEU A 248 0.86 -7.88 3.54
C LEU A 248 0.16 -8.34 4.81
N ARG A 249 0.91 -8.91 5.74
CA ARG A 249 0.45 -9.18 7.09
C ARG A 249 1.26 -8.37 8.09
N VAL A 250 0.58 -7.66 8.99
CA VAL A 250 1.21 -6.88 10.06
C VAL A 250 0.79 -7.44 11.39
N GLU A 251 1.75 -7.59 12.30
CA GLU A 251 1.58 -8.24 13.59
C GLU A 251 2.10 -7.37 14.74
N LEU A 252 1.36 -7.41 15.84
CA LEU A 252 1.80 -6.88 17.13
C LEU A 252 1.35 -7.85 18.23
N GLY A 253 2.30 -8.56 18.86
CA GLY A 253 2.00 -9.67 19.75
C GLY A 253 1.21 -10.77 19.04
N ASP A 254 0.06 -11.15 19.61
CA ASP A 254 -0.81 -12.18 19.03
C ASP A 254 -1.84 -11.62 18.05
N LYS A 255 -1.85 -10.31 17.83
CA LYS A 255 -2.81 -9.63 16.96
C LYS A 255 -2.23 -9.35 15.59
N SER A 256 -3.08 -9.39 14.57
CA SER A 256 -2.64 -9.22 13.19
C SER A 256 -3.72 -8.68 12.27
N VAL A 257 -3.26 -8.03 11.20
CA VAL A 257 -4.07 -7.63 10.06
C VAL A 257 -3.48 -8.19 8.78
N LEU A 258 -4.32 -8.68 7.87
CA LEU A 258 -3.95 -9.17 6.56
C LEU A 258 -4.57 -8.33 5.45
N PHE A 259 -3.74 -7.85 4.54
CA PHE A 259 -4.13 -7.18 3.29
C PHE A 259 -3.92 -8.15 2.14
N THR A 260 -4.97 -8.40 1.36
CA THR A 260 -4.98 -9.40 0.29
C THR A 260 -4.92 -8.79 -1.11
N GLY A 261 -4.79 -7.47 -1.22
CA GLY A 261 -4.90 -6.75 -2.49
C GLY A 261 -6.22 -7.06 -3.19
N ASP A 262 -6.14 -7.24 -4.49
CA ASP A 262 -7.31 -7.53 -5.33
C ASP A 262 -7.31 -8.95 -5.88
N ILE A 263 -6.61 -9.86 -5.20
CA ILE A 263 -6.59 -11.27 -5.61
C ILE A 263 -8.02 -11.78 -5.79
N MET A 264 -8.27 -12.42 -6.92
CA MET A 264 -9.61 -12.84 -7.28
C MET A 264 -9.84 -14.32 -7.00
N LYS A 265 -11.07 -14.63 -6.57
CA LYS A 265 -11.66 -15.96 -6.61
C LYS A 265 -12.88 -15.91 -7.52
N LYS A 266 -12.96 -16.77 -8.54
CA LYS A 266 -14.03 -16.73 -9.53
C LYS A 266 -15.19 -17.64 -9.16
N LYS A 267 -14.89 -18.78 -8.53
CA LYS A 267 -15.87 -19.79 -8.13
C LYS A 267 -15.64 -20.21 -6.69
N SER A 268 -16.70 -20.22 -5.90
CA SER A 268 -16.63 -20.58 -4.47
C SER A 268 -16.25 -22.04 -4.23
N ASP A 269 -16.55 -22.93 -5.18
CA ASP A 269 -16.35 -24.38 -5.11
C ASP A 269 -15.01 -24.85 -5.68
N ARG A 270 -14.21 -23.97 -6.28
CA ARG A 270 -12.85 -24.29 -6.74
C ARG A 270 -11.83 -24.02 -5.62
N GLU A 271 -10.79 -24.85 -5.59
CA GLU A 271 -9.70 -24.79 -4.61
C GLU A 271 -8.32 -24.65 -5.26
N ASP A 272 -8.26 -24.30 -6.54
CA ASP A 272 -7.04 -24.18 -7.33
C ASP A 272 -6.82 -22.76 -7.91
N GLU A 273 -7.62 -21.79 -7.49
CA GLU A 273 -7.52 -20.41 -7.97
C GLU A 273 -6.36 -19.64 -7.30
N PRO A 274 -5.93 -18.48 -7.83
CA PRO A 274 -4.79 -17.74 -7.30
C PRO A 274 -4.82 -17.55 -5.79
N MET A 275 -5.97 -17.19 -5.23
CA MET A 275 -6.15 -17.03 -3.79
C MET A 275 -5.92 -18.34 -3.02
N ASP A 276 -6.49 -19.46 -3.50
CA ASP A 276 -6.37 -20.76 -2.85
C ASP A 276 -4.91 -21.24 -2.85
N ARG A 277 -4.21 -20.99 -3.95
CA ARG A 277 -2.79 -21.32 -4.07
C ARG A 277 -1.91 -20.51 -3.14
N MET A 278 -2.21 -19.21 -2.94
CA MET A 278 -1.54 -18.39 -1.92
C MET A 278 -1.73 -19.00 -0.52
N ILE A 279 -2.97 -19.33 -0.17
CA ILE A 279 -3.29 -19.94 1.14
C ILE A 279 -2.60 -21.29 1.30
N ALA A 280 -2.58 -22.13 0.27
CA ALA A 280 -1.93 -23.44 0.31
C ALA A 280 -0.39 -23.33 0.44
N HIS A 281 0.22 -22.34 -0.22
CA HIS A 281 1.67 -22.17 -0.22
C HIS A 281 2.19 -21.60 1.11
N TYR A 282 1.58 -20.53 1.61
CA TYR A 282 2.04 -19.85 2.82
C TYR A 282 1.44 -20.43 4.11
N GLY A 283 0.40 -21.23 4.01
CA GLY A 283 -0.30 -21.87 5.12
C GLY A 283 -1.40 -21.00 5.73
N ALA A 284 -2.61 -21.56 5.86
CA ALA A 284 -3.76 -20.85 6.41
C ALA A 284 -3.46 -20.33 7.84
N GLU A 285 -2.86 -21.15 8.68
CA GLU A 285 -2.54 -20.75 10.08
C GLU A 285 -1.57 -19.57 10.16
N THR A 286 -0.60 -19.50 9.23
CA THR A 286 0.33 -18.36 9.13
C THR A 286 -0.37 -17.08 8.70
N LEU A 287 -1.38 -17.20 7.83
CA LEU A 287 -2.10 -16.07 7.26
C LEU A 287 -3.28 -15.60 8.12
N ARG A 288 -3.79 -16.44 9.04
CA ARG A 288 -4.92 -16.10 9.90
C ARG A 288 -4.68 -14.82 10.67
N SER A 289 -5.67 -13.93 10.64
CA SER A 289 -5.56 -12.58 11.19
C SER A 289 -6.85 -12.14 11.88
N ASP A 290 -6.72 -11.24 12.84
CA ASP A 290 -7.85 -10.65 13.56
C ASP A 290 -8.63 -9.69 12.65
N ILE A 291 -7.93 -9.04 11.70
CA ILE A 291 -8.53 -8.19 10.69
C ILE A 291 -8.09 -8.69 9.31
N VAL A 292 -9.01 -8.81 8.36
CA VAL A 292 -8.70 -9.13 6.96
C VAL A 292 -9.33 -8.09 6.04
N LYS A 293 -8.50 -7.35 5.30
CA LYS A 293 -9.00 -6.54 4.18
C LYS A 293 -9.50 -7.51 3.11
N TYR A 294 -10.81 -7.49 2.85
CA TYR A 294 -11.45 -8.41 1.90
C TYR A 294 -10.90 -8.20 0.49
N PRO A 295 -10.60 -9.29 -0.25
CA PRO A 295 -10.01 -9.18 -1.58
C PRO A 295 -10.90 -8.40 -2.56
N HIS A 296 -10.26 -7.62 -3.44
CA HIS A 296 -10.91 -6.90 -4.53
C HIS A 296 -12.11 -6.08 -4.04
N HIS A 297 -11.91 -5.29 -2.99
CA HIS A 297 -12.86 -4.36 -2.35
C HIS A 297 -14.14 -5.00 -1.80
N GLY A 298 -14.38 -6.29 -2.00
CA GLY A 298 -15.67 -6.96 -1.73
C GLY A 298 -16.67 -6.83 -2.88
N ILE A 299 -16.21 -6.64 -4.11
CA ILE A 299 -17.13 -6.61 -5.28
C ILE A 299 -17.82 -7.96 -5.50
N SER A 300 -19.01 -7.92 -6.09
CA SER A 300 -19.88 -9.09 -6.29
C SER A 300 -19.31 -10.24 -7.14
N ARG A 301 -18.24 -9.98 -7.87
CA ARG A 301 -17.60 -10.96 -8.76
C ARG A 301 -16.48 -11.73 -8.07
N ASN A 302 -16.23 -11.49 -6.79
CA ASN A 302 -15.21 -12.18 -6.02
C ASN A 302 -15.82 -12.97 -4.86
N PRO A 303 -16.21 -14.26 -5.04
CA PRO A 303 -16.82 -15.09 -4.01
C PRO A 303 -15.78 -15.63 -3.01
N ALA A 304 -14.99 -14.76 -2.42
CA ALA A 304 -13.93 -15.10 -1.47
C ALA A 304 -14.42 -15.26 -0.01
N ALA A 305 -15.73 -15.14 0.25
CA ALA A 305 -16.27 -15.16 1.62
C ALA A 305 -15.93 -16.44 2.39
N LYS A 306 -16.02 -17.62 1.75
CA LYS A 306 -15.69 -18.90 2.39
C LYS A 306 -14.20 -18.95 2.81
N PRO A 307 -13.20 -18.78 1.93
CA PRO A 307 -11.81 -18.80 2.38
C PRO A 307 -11.47 -17.66 3.34
N VAL A 308 -12.06 -16.47 3.20
CA VAL A 308 -11.83 -15.37 4.16
C VAL A 308 -12.31 -15.78 5.55
N SER A 309 -13.57 -16.25 5.69
CA SER A 309 -14.14 -16.58 6.99
C SER A 309 -13.51 -17.82 7.62
N GLN A 310 -13.25 -18.87 6.83
CA GLN A 310 -12.85 -20.17 7.37
C GLN A 310 -11.34 -20.35 7.49
N LEU A 311 -10.55 -19.67 6.64
CA LEU A 311 -9.11 -19.88 6.55
C LEU A 311 -8.29 -18.66 6.95
N LEU A 312 -8.77 -17.43 6.71
CA LEU A 312 -8.00 -16.22 6.93
C LEU A 312 -8.41 -15.43 8.17
N LEU A 313 -9.66 -15.51 8.63
CA LEU A 313 -10.08 -14.85 9.87
C LEU A 313 -9.81 -15.76 11.08
N LYS A 314 -9.28 -15.17 12.16
CA LYS A 314 -9.30 -15.77 13.49
C LYS A 314 -10.73 -15.76 14.03
N GLU A 315 -11.01 -16.58 15.04
CA GLU A 315 -12.27 -16.52 15.79
C GLU A 315 -12.48 -15.12 16.36
N GLY A 316 -13.67 -14.56 16.14
CA GLY A 316 -13.99 -13.18 16.53
C GLY A 316 -13.33 -12.09 15.66
N GLY A 317 -12.63 -12.48 14.60
CA GLY A 317 -12.02 -11.55 13.66
C GLY A 317 -13.04 -10.85 12.75
N VAL A 318 -12.60 -9.79 12.07
CA VAL A 318 -13.47 -8.93 11.24
C VAL A 318 -12.92 -8.75 9.82
N ALA A 319 -13.78 -8.86 8.81
CA ALA A 319 -13.45 -8.52 7.43
C ALA A 319 -13.75 -7.04 7.13
N VAL A 320 -12.86 -6.36 6.41
CA VAL A 320 -13.04 -4.96 5.99
C VAL A 320 -13.33 -4.90 4.50
N LEU A 321 -14.47 -4.32 4.14
CA LEU A 321 -14.93 -4.14 2.76
C LEU A 321 -14.71 -2.68 2.34
N THR A 322 -14.11 -2.44 1.16
CA THR A 322 -13.63 -1.11 0.76
C THR A 322 -14.33 -0.53 -0.46
N THR A 323 -15.48 -1.05 -0.87
CA THR A 323 -16.26 -0.50 -2.00
C THR A 323 -17.71 -0.24 -1.64
N LYS A 324 -18.32 0.70 -2.36
CA LYS A 324 -19.76 0.94 -2.28
C LYS A 324 -20.55 -0.25 -2.80
N GLY A 325 -21.60 -0.66 -2.08
CA GLY A 325 -22.43 -1.84 -2.39
C GLY A 325 -21.79 -3.19 -1.99
N ALA A 326 -20.63 -3.18 -1.30
CA ALA A 326 -19.99 -4.40 -0.82
C ALA A 326 -20.80 -5.06 0.29
N ARG A 327 -21.52 -4.29 1.13
CA ARG A 327 -22.42 -4.82 2.17
C ARG A 327 -23.48 -5.77 1.60
N GLU A 328 -24.13 -5.36 0.52
CA GLU A 328 -25.20 -6.14 -0.11
C GLU A 328 -24.68 -7.38 -0.86
N LYS A 329 -23.39 -7.51 -1.05
CA LYS A 329 -22.76 -8.56 -1.84
C LYS A 329 -21.83 -9.42 -0.99
N ALA A 330 -20.60 -8.96 -0.78
CA ALA A 330 -19.64 -9.71 0.02
C ALA A 330 -20.06 -9.80 1.50
N GLY A 331 -20.68 -8.75 2.06
CA GLY A 331 -21.19 -8.76 3.43
C GLY A 331 -22.28 -9.82 3.64
N GLN A 332 -23.25 -9.95 2.73
CA GLN A 332 -24.27 -11.02 2.82
C GLN A 332 -23.63 -12.41 2.71
N MET A 333 -22.63 -12.58 1.86
CA MET A 333 -21.91 -13.86 1.75
C MET A 333 -21.08 -14.16 3.00
N LEU A 334 -20.44 -13.18 3.61
CA LEU A 334 -19.72 -13.35 4.88
C LEU A 334 -20.66 -13.76 6.01
N ALA A 335 -21.85 -13.18 6.08
CA ALA A 335 -22.87 -13.52 7.07
C ALA A 335 -23.35 -14.99 6.96
N ILE A 336 -23.33 -15.60 5.78
CA ILE A 336 -23.63 -17.03 5.60
C ILE A 336 -22.63 -17.92 6.36
N TYR A 337 -21.40 -17.42 6.57
CA TYR A 337 -20.33 -18.13 7.29
C TYR A 337 -20.11 -17.56 8.70
N ASP A 338 -21.09 -16.83 9.25
CA ASP A 338 -21.03 -16.20 10.58
C ASP A 338 -19.82 -15.27 10.80
N ALA A 339 -19.26 -14.72 9.69
CA ALA A 339 -18.12 -13.83 9.75
C ALA A 339 -18.56 -12.36 9.93
N ALA A 340 -18.01 -11.70 10.93
CA ALA A 340 -18.21 -10.26 11.14
C ALA A 340 -17.54 -9.44 10.03
N PHE A 341 -18.16 -8.35 9.65
CA PHE A 341 -17.58 -7.40 8.69
C PHE A 341 -17.94 -5.95 8.99
N VAL A 342 -17.09 -5.04 8.53
CA VAL A 342 -17.35 -3.60 8.46
C VAL A 342 -17.12 -3.11 7.04
N THR A 343 -17.64 -1.94 6.72
CA THR A 343 -17.48 -1.36 5.38
C THR A 343 -17.10 0.11 5.43
N THR A 344 -16.22 0.54 4.54
CA THR A 344 -15.88 1.96 4.37
C THR A 344 -17.02 2.77 3.74
N GLU A 345 -18.14 2.15 3.36
CA GLU A 345 -19.38 2.86 3.02
C GLU A 345 -19.91 3.71 4.19
N ASP A 346 -19.67 3.26 5.42
CA ASP A 346 -20.06 3.98 6.64
C ASP A 346 -19.05 5.06 7.07
N GLY A 347 -18.04 5.30 6.25
CA GLY A 347 -16.92 6.20 6.54
C GLY A 347 -15.62 5.45 6.78
N THR A 348 -14.57 6.18 7.09
CA THR A 348 -13.27 5.60 7.42
C THR A 348 -13.40 4.65 8.63
N GLN A 349 -12.94 3.42 8.47
CA GLN A 349 -12.92 2.45 9.55
C GLN A 349 -11.58 2.52 10.27
N ILE A 350 -11.62 2.75 11.57
CA ILE A 350 -10.42 2.87 12.41
C ILE A 350 -10.39 1.71 13.40
N PHE A 351 -9.22 1.08 13.52
CA PHE A 351 -8.95 0.07 14.53
C PHE A 351 -7.69 0.44 15.29
N THR A 352 -7.67 0.11 16.57
CA THR A 352 -6.47 0.15 17.37
C THR A 352 -6.09 -1.28 17.75
N MET A 353 -4.88 -1.68 17.38
CA MET A 353 -4.30 -2.97 17.69
C MET A 353 -3.17 -2.81 18.69
N THR A 354 -3.25 -3.52 19.80
CA THR A 354 -2.18 -3.71 20.80
C THR A 354 -1.69 -5.15 20.72
N ALA A 355 -0.71 -5.52 21.53
CA ALA A 355 -0.26 -6.92 21.61
C ALA A 355 -1.38 -7.89 22.05
N GLU A 356 -2.39 -7.40 22.76
CA GLU A 356 -3.41 -8.23 23.42
C GLU A 356 -4.82 -8.07 22.84
N SER A 357 -5.08 -6.96 22.16
CA SER A 357 -6.44 -6.62 21.73
C SER A 357 -6.50 -5.92 20.36
N VAL A 358 -7.67 -6.06 19.71
CA VAL A 358 -8.09 -5.22 18.59
C VAL A 358 -9.39 -4.55 19.02
N THR A 359 -9.44 -3.23 18.92
CA THR A 359 -10.63 -2.43 19.26
C THR A 359 -10.99 -1.50 18.11
N GLN A 360 -12.29 -1.27 17.95
CA GLN A 360 -12.84 -0.26 17.05
C GLN A 360 -13.55 0.79 17.91
N PRO A 361 -13.24 2.10 17.75
CA PRO A 361 -13.86 3.16 18.55
C PRO A 361 -15.35 3.34 18.31
#